data_3eee831d5a782de909b1442d0e435491
#
_entry.id   3eee831d5a782de909b1442d0e435491
#
_cell.length_a   1.000
_cell.length_b   1.000
_cell.length_c   1.000
_cell.angle_alpha   90.00
_cell.angle_beta   90.00
_cell.angle_gamma   90.00
#
_symmetry.space_group_name_H-M   'P 1'
#
loop_
_entity.id
_entity.type
_entity.pdbx_description
1 polymer ?
#
loop_
_entity_poly.entity_id
_entity_poly.type
_entity_poly.pdbx_seq_one_letter_code
_entity_poly.pdbx_strand_id
1 'polypeptide(L)'
;MPVFKCSNGKWRVGNSDCIYDTKTKAEEVWKALLAQGIYAASIVSFDFDDTLTRPKYQDIAKRMIANGVEVHIVTRRQETANEEVFKLAKEIGIAHSNIHFTNGKMKWEYLNRSNIQEHYDNNKKEVDLINSNTEVKAIWAQ
;
A
#
# COMPACT_ATOMS: atom_id res chain seq x y z
N MET A 1 -7.04 3.91 -16.79
CA MET A 1 -5.92 4.83 -16.51
C MET A 1 -6.34 5.86 -15.50
N PRO A 2 -5.57 6.06 -14.44
CA PRO A 2 -5.95 6.99 -13.36
C PRO A 2 -5.57 8.44 -13.67
N VAL A 3 -5.81 8.90 -14.90
CA VAL A 3 -5.64 10.28 -15.33
C VAL A 3 -7.02 10.84 -15.60
N PHE A 4 -7.39 11.93 -14.91
CA PHE A 4 -8.75 12.49 -14.94
C PHE A 4 -8.73 13.98 -15.23
N LYS A 5 -9.69 14.44 -16.02
CA LYS A 5 -9.91 15.87 -16.24
C LYS A 5 -10.72 16.46 -15.08
N CYS A 6 -10.22 17.56 -14.53
CA CYS A 6 -10.87 18.26 -13.41
C CYS A 6 -11.81 19.36 -13.93
N SER A 7 -12.71 19.83 -13.05
CA SER A 7 -13.66 20.90 -13.37
C SER A 7 -13.00 22.23 -13.72
N ASN A 8 -11.75 22.48 -13.24
CA ASN A 8 -10.98 23.69 -13.54
C ASN A 8 -10.27 23.63 -14.91
N GLY A 9 -10.49 22.56 -15.70
CA GLY A 9 -9.84 22.36 -17.00
C GLY A 9 -8.44 21.74 -16.92
N LYS A 10 -7.89 21.55 -15.74
CA LYS A 10 -6.61 20.86 -15.52
C LYS A 10 -6.81 19.37 -15.34
N TRP A 11 -5.72 18.64 -15.25
CA TRP A 11 -5.72 17.18 -15.14
C TRP A 11 -5.09 16.75 -13.82
N ARG A 12 -5.48 15.58 -13.32
CA ARG A 12 -4.90 14.96 -12.13
C ARG A 12 -4.48 13.52 -12.42
N VAL A 13 -3.54 13.03 -11.62
CA VAL A 13 -3.08 11.64 -11.62
C VAL A 13 -3.62 11.00 -10.33
N GLY A 14 -4.48 9.97 -10.46
CA GLY A 14 -5.11 9.34 -9.30
C GLY A 14 -5.88 10.37 -8.44
N ASN A 15 -5.55 10.45 -7.16
CA ASN A 15 -6.14 11.41 -6.22
C ASN A 15 -5.25 12.64 -5.99
N SER A 16 -4.31 12.91 -6.89
CA SER A 16 -3.47 14.10 -6.81
C SER A 16 -4.29 15.38 -7.04
N ASP A 17 -3.70 16.53 -6.77
CA ASP A 17 -4.30 17.81 -7.10
C ASP A 17 -4.44 17.98 -8.62
N CYS A 18 -5.36 18.84 -9.02
CA CYS A 18 -5.62 19.16 -10.42
C CYS A 18 -4.63 20.22 -10.90
N ILE A 19 -3.37 19.83 -11.12
CA ILE A 19 -2.25 20.74 -11.37
C ILE A 19 -1.63 20.61 -12.77
N TYR A 20 -1.95 19.55 -13.51
CA TYR A 20 -1.36 19.33 -14.84
C TYR A 20 -2.19 20.03 -15.91
N ASP A 21 -1.55 20.86 -16.71
CA ASP A 21 -2.24 21.68 -17.72
C ASP A 21 -2.77 20.86 -18.90
N THR A 22 -2.13 19.72 -19.19
CA THR A 22 -2.51 18.87 -20.31
C THR A 22 -2.64 17.40 -19.88
N LYS A 23 -3.46 16.65 -20.62
CA LYS A 23 -3.58 15.21 -20.46
C LYS A 23 -2.25 14.50 -20.68
N THR A 24 -1.49 14.94 -21.70
CA THR A 24 -0.18 14.37 -22.03
C THR A 24 0.79 14.48 -20.84
N LYS A 25 0.81 15.63 -20.17
CA LYS A 25 1.68 15.83 -19.00
C LYS A 25 1.28 14.91 -17.85
N ALA A 26 -0.01 14.77 -17.57
CA ALA A 26 -0.50 13.85 -16.54
C ALA A 26 -0.16 12.39 -16.87
N GLU A 27 -0.30 11.99 -18.15
CA GLU A 27 0.08 10.64 -18.59
C GLU A 27 1.56 10.36 -18.45
N GLU A 28 2.44 11.34 -18.74
CA GLU A 28 3.89 11.22 -18.55
C GLU A 28 4.23 10.98 -17.08
N VAL A 29 3.59 11.72 -16.17
CA VAL A 29 3.78 11.55 -14.72
C VAL A 29 3.32 10.16 -14.30
N TRP A 30 2.18 9.70 -14.79
CA TRP A 30 1.67 8.36 -14.49
C TRP A 30 2.64 7.27 -14.96
N LYS A 31 3.17 7.38 -16.17
CA LYS A 31 4.16 6.43 -16.69
C LYS A 31 5.42 6.39 -15.83
N ALA A 32 5.89 7.54 -15.35
CA ALA A 32 7.05 7.62 -14.47
C ALA A 32 6.78 6.91 -13.13
N LEU A 33 5.59 7.04 -12.58
CA LEU A 33 5.18 6.36 -11.35
C LEU A 33 5.10 4.84 -11.55
N LEU A 34 4.55 4.39 -12.67
CA LEU A 34 4.52 2.97 -13.03
C LEU A 34 5.93 2.39 -13.18
N ALA A 35 6.85 3.12 -13.79
CA ALA A 35 8.24 2.69 -13.96
C ALA A 35 8.95 2.52 -12.62
N GLN A 36 8.55 3.28 -11.59
CA GLN A 36 9.06 3.12 -10.23
C GLN A 36 8.41 1.96 -9.47
N GLY A 37 7.35 1.36 -10.03
CA GLY A 37 6.63 0.25 -9.42
C GLY A 37 5.77 0.62 -8.22
N ILE A 38 5.68 1.90 -7.86
CA ILE A 38 4.99 2.35 -6.63
C ILE A 38 3.48 2.21 -6.75
N TYR A 39 2.92 2.46 -7.94
CA TYR A 39 1.47 2.45 -8.16
C TYR A 39 1.03 1.39 -9.16
N ALA A 40 1.83 0.35 -9.36
CA ALA A 40 1.52 -0.75 -10.28
C ALA A 40 0.38 -1.63 -9.76
N ALA A 41 0.24 -1.76 -8.45
CA ALA A 41 -0.81 -2.53 -7.79
C ALA A 41 -1.92 -1.61 -7.29
N SER A 42 -3.17 -2.10 -7.25
CA SER A 42 -4.33 -1.36 -6.74
C SER A 42 -4.64 -1.65 -5.27
N ILE A 43 -4.18 -2.78 -4.73
CA ILE A 43 -4.34 -3.17 -3.32
C ILE A 43 -2.98 -3.62 -2.79
N VAL A 44 -2.49 -2.93 -1.77
CA VAL A 44 -1.15 -3.15 -1.21
C VAL A 44 -1.25 -3.27 0.31
N SER A 45 -0.48 -4.16 0.91
CA SER A 45 -0.39 -4.27 2.36
C SER A 45 1.02 -4.02 2.87
N PHE A 46 1.10 -3.64 4.15
CA PHE A 46 2.34 -3.43 4.86
C PHE A 46 2.33 -4.23 6.15
N ASP A 47 3.47 -4.81 6.50
CA ASP A 47 3.73 -5.26 7.86
C ASP A 47 3.76 -4.03 8.79
N PHE A 48 3.39 -4.21 10.06
CA PHE A 48 3.37 -3.10 11.01
C PHE A 48 4.74 -2.89 11.66
N ASP A 49 5.21 -3.89 12.42
CA ASP A 49 6.45 -3.77 13.20
C ASP A 49 7.67 -3.65 12.29
N ASP A 50 8.50 -2.63 12.53
CA ASP A 50 9.73 -2.34 11.78
C ASP A 50 9.53 -2.15 10.26
N THR A 51 8.30 -1.98 9.81
CA THR A 51 7.96 -1.60 8.44
C THR A 51 7.16 -0.31 8.47
N LEU A 52 5.85 -0.39 8.73
CA LEU A 52 4.99 0.80 8.70
C LEU A 52 5.26 1.74 9.88
N THR A 53 5.91 1.28 10.94
CA THR A 53 6.36 2.14 12.03
C THR A 53 7.51 3.07 11.63
N ARG A 54 8.15 2.82 10.48
CA ARG A 54 9.25 3.66 9.98
C ARG A 54 8.71 4.79 9.08
N PRO A 55 9.19 6.02 9.25
CA PRO A 55 8.70 7.18 8.48
C PRO A 55 8.74 6.99 6.96
N LYS A 56 9.76 6.32 6.44
CA LYS A 56 9.90 6.04 5.01
C LYS A 56 8.68 5.31 4.46
N TYR A 57 8.22 4.28 5.15
CA TYR A 57 7.08 3.47 4.69
C TYR A 57 5.75 4.13 4.99
N GLN A 58 5.67 4.95 6.02
CA GLN A 58 4.50 5.79 6.27
C GLN A 58 4.27 6.75 5.10
N ASP A 59 5.34 7.38 4.61
CA ASP A 59 5.26 8.30 3.48
C ASP A 59 4.86 7.58 2.19
N ILE A 60 5.42 6.39 1.95
CA ILE A 60 5.05 5.56 0.80
C ILE A 60 3.56 5.21 0.85
N ALA A 61 3.06 4.75 2.01
CA ALA A 61 1.66 4.40 2.19
C ALA A 61 0.74 5.59 1.96
N LYS A 62 1.09 6.76 2.51
CA LYS A 62 0.31 8.00 2.32
C LYS A 62 0.23 8.39 0.85
N ARG A 63 1.34 8.29 0.10
CA ARG A 63 1.37 8.58 -1.34
C ARG A 63 0.51 7.61 -2.12
N MET A 64 0.55 6.32 -1.78
CA MET A 64 -0.28 5.30 -2.41
C MET A 64 -1.76 5.62 -2.22
N ILE A 65 -2.18 5.94 -1.00
CA ILE A 65 -3.56 6.31 -0.70
C ILE A 65 -3.97 7.55 -1.49
N ALA A 66 -3.12 8.57 -1.54
CA ALA A 66 -3.39 9.79 -2.29
C ALA A 66 -3.57 9.53 -3.79
N ASN A 67 -3.03 8.44 -4.30
CA ASN A 67 -3.12 8.04 -5.71
C ASN A 67 -4.14 6.93 -5.97
N GLY A 68 -5.01 6.64 -5.02
CA GLY A 68 -6.12 5.72 -5.22
C GLY A 68 -5.80 4.25 -4.93
N VAL A 69 -4.62 3.96 -4.38
CA VAL A 69 -4.27 2.60 -3.96
C VAL A 69 -4.95 2.30 -2.63
N GLU A 70 -5.58 1.15 -2.52
CA GLU A 70 -6.14 0.67 -1.26
C GLU A 70 -5.01 0.06 -0.42
N VAL A 71 -4.75 0.64 0.75
CA VAL A 71 -3.67 0.20 1.62
C VAL A 71 -4.21 -0.54 2.83
N HIS A 72 -3.64 -1.71 3.10
CA HIS A 72 -3.97 -2.59 4.22
C HIS A 72 -2.76 -2.76 5.13
N ILE A 73 -3.02 -3.19 6.36
CA ILE A 73 -2.00 -3.67 7.29
C ILE A 73 -2.23 -5.17 7.48
N VAL A 74 -1.19 -5.96 7.31
CA VAL A 74 -1.20 -7.39 7.63
C VAL A 74 -0.06 -7.66 8.61
N THR A 75 -0.40 -7.99 9.84
CA THR A 75 0.55 -8.15 10.93
C THR A 75 0.35 -9.48 11.66
N ARG A 76 1.44 -10.05 12.19
CA ARG A 76 1.37 -11.26 13.01
C ARG A 76 0.91 -10.98 14.46
N ARG A 77 0.73 -9.74 14.83
CA ARG A 77 0.20 -9.39 16.15
C ARG A 77 -1.16 -10.05 16.38
N GLN A 78 -1.51 -10.20 17.64
CA GLN A 78 -2.85 -10.60 18.03
C GLN A 78 -3.76 -9.38 17.99
N GLU A 79 -5.03 -9.61 17.70
CA GLU A 79 -6.02 -8.54 17.58
C GLU A 79 -6.24 -7.75 18.87
N THR A 80 -6.04 -8.38 20.02
CA THR A 80 -6.26 -7.78 21.34
C THR A 80 -5.15 -6.76 21.70
N ALA A 81 -5.54 -5.64 22.29
CA ALA A 81 -4.63 -4.62 22.83
C ALA A 81 -3.67 -4.00 21.82
N ASN A 82 -4.15 -3.67 20.61
CA ASN A 82 -3.35 -3.08 19.54
C ASN A 82 -3.71 -1.64 19.22
N GLU A 83 -3.89 -0.81 20.23
CA GLU A 83 -4.24 0.60 20.06
C GLU A 83 -3.23 1.35 19.19
N GLU A 84 -1.95 1.02 19.30
CA GLU A 84 -0.91 1.66 18.49
C GLU A 84 -1.05 1.37 16.99
N VAL A 85 -1.52 0.18 16.62
CA VAL A 85 -1.78 -0.18 15.23
C VAL A 85 -2.92 0.66 14.68
N PHE A 86 -4.02 0.73 15.41
CA PHE A 86 -5.19 1.51 15.01
C PHE A 86 -4.90 3.00 14.95
N LYS A 87 -4.12 3.51 15.90
CA LYS A 87 -3.72 4.92 15.93
C LYS A 87 -2.90 5.29 14.70
N LEU A 88 -1.87 4.52 14.38
CA LEU A 88 -1.03 4.77 13.21
C LEU A 88 -1.83 4.65 11.91
N ALA A 89 -2.68 3.63 11.82
CA ALA A 89 -3.53 3.43 10.65
C ALA A 89 -4.42 4.66 10.39
N LYS A 90 -5.01 5.20 11.45
CA LYS A 90 -5.84 6.40 11.36
C LYS A 90 -5.03 7.62 10.89
N GLU A 91 -3.83 7.79 11.42
CA GLU A 91 -2.94 8.90 11.05
C GLU A 91 -2.54 8.83 9.56
N ILE A 92 -2.32 7.63 9.05
CA ILE A 92 -1.95 7.40 7.64
C ILE A 92 -3.16 7.53 6.72
N GLY A 93 -4.34 7.17 7.20
CA GLY A 93 -5.56 7.13 6.40
C GLY A 93 -5.98 5.72 5.97
N ILE A 94 -5.53 4.70 6.70
CA ILE A 94 -5.91 3.30 6.47
C ILE A 94 -7.21 3.02 7.22
N ALA A 95 -8.22 2.50 6.52
CA ALA A 95 -9.50 2.15 7.13
C ALA A 95 -9.35 1.03 8.16
N HIS A 96 -10.11 1.09 9.24
CA HIS A 96 -10.08 0.06 10.28
C HIS A 96 -10.35 -1.34 9.72
N SER A 97 -11.26 -1.45 8.76
CA SER A 97 -11.59 -2.72 8.09
C SER A 97 -10.44 -3.29 7.25
N ASN A 98 -9.40 -2.50 6.97
CA ASN A 98 -8.23 -2.92 6.19
C ASN A 98 -7.05 -3.33 7.08
N ILE A 99 -7.27 -3.56 8.37
CA ILE A 99 -6.26 -4.03 9.31
C ILE A 99 -6.51 -5.49 9.62
N HIS A 100 -5.52 -6.34 9.39
CA HIS A 100 -5.64 -7.79 9.51
C HIS A 100 -4.58 -8.35 10.45
N PHE A 101 -5.02 -9.07 11.47
CA PHE A 101 -4.16 -9.72 12.46
C PHE A 101 -4.13 -11.22 12.20
N THR A 102 -2.94 -11.79 12.00
CA THR A 102 -2.82 -13.23 11.77
C THR A 102 -2.64 -14.02 13.07
N ASN A 103 -2.61 -13.36 14.21
CA ASN A 103 -2.53 -13.97 15.53
C ASN A 103 -1.33 -14.94 15.68
N GLY A 104 -0.17 -14.48 15.25
CA GLY A 104 1.07 -15.25 15.31
C GLY A 104 1.33 -16.20 14.16
N LYS A 105 0.34 -16.41 13.28
CA LYS A 105 0.49 -17.28 12.11
C LYS A 105 1.26 -16.59 11.00
N MET A 106 1.88 -17.38 10.13
CA MET A 106 2.56 -16.86 8.95
C MET A 106 1.56 -16.15 8.02
N LYS A 107 1.99 -15.04 7.44
CA LYS A 107 1.10 -14.18 6.65
C LYS A 107 0.68 -14.77 5.31
N TRP A 108 1.49 -15.66 4.73
CA TRP A 108 1.23 -16.16 3.39
C TRP A 108 -0.13 -16.85 3.26
N GLU A 109 -0.60 -17.53 4.29
CA GLU A 109 -1.91 -18.20 4.27
C GLU A 109 -3.05 -17.19 4.14
N TYR A 110 -2.97 -16.09 4.90
CA TYR A 110 -3.95 -15.02 4.79
C TYR A 110 -3.87 -14.32 3.43
N LEU A 111 -2.67 -13.96 3.00
CA LEU A 111 -2.45 -13.26 1.73
C LEU A 111 -2.90 -14.07 0.54
N ASN A 112 -2.73 -15.39 0.57
CA ASN A 112 -3.16 -16.29 -0.50
C ASN A 112 -4.68 -16.27 -0.72
N ARG A 113 -5.45 -15.93 0.30
CA ARG A 113 -6.92 -15.84 0.24
C ARG A 113 -7.44 -14.42 0.10
N SER A 114 -6.53 -13.44 0.05
CA SER A 114 -6.89 -12.03 -0.04
C SER A 114 -6.84 -11.53 -1.48
N ASN A 115 -7.31 -10.30 -1.68
CA ASN A 115 -7.18 -9.57 -2.95
C ASN A 115 -5.94 -8.69 -2.98
N ILE A 116 -5.06 -8.80 -1.99
CA ILE A 116 -3.84 -8.01 -1.91
C ILE A 116 -2.88 -8.45 -3.00
N GLN A 117 -2.31 -7.50 -3.71
CA GLN A 117 -1.44 -7.75 -4.87
C GLN A 117 0.04 -7.64 -4.50
N GLU A 118 0.38 -6.73 -3.59
CA GLU A 118 1.74 -6.54 -3.10
C GLU A 118 1.76 -6.43 -1.58
N HIS A 119 2.84 -6.88 -0.96
CA HIS A 119 3.03 -6.81 0.49
C HIS A 119 4.46 -6.40 0.82
N TYR A 120 4.62 -5.38 1.66
CA TYR A 120 5.91 -4.93 2.17
C TYR A 120 6.16 -5.49 3.56
N ASP A 121 7.30 -6.14 3.76
CA ASP A 121 7.65 -6.77 5.03
C ASP A 121 9.16 -6.66 5.29
N ASN A 122 9.55 -6.39 6.53
CA ASN A 122 10.96 -6.35 6.91
C ASN A 122 11.54 -7.74 7.21
N ASN A 123 10.69 -8.75 7.36
CA ASN A 123 11.10 -10.12 7.64
C ASN A 123 11.30 -10.88 6.33
N LYS A 124 12.57 -11.16 5.99
CA LYS A 124 12.90 -11.83 4.73
C LYS A 124 12.27 -13.22 4.61
N LYS A 125 12.15 -13.95 5.71
CA LYS A 125 11.51 -15.27 5.71
C LYS A 125 10.04 -15.18 5.32
N GLU A 126 9.31 -14.19 5.81
CA GLU A 126 7.94 -13.92 5.41
C GLU A 126 7.87 -13.59 3.93
N VAL A 127 8.76 -12.71 3.44
CA VAL A 127 8.83 -12.33 2.03
C VAL A 127 9.04 -13.56 1.14
N ASP A 128 9.99 -14.41 1.49
CA ASP A 128 10.30 -15.61 0.70
C ASP A 128 9.12 -16.60 0.68
N LEU A 129 8.45 -16.80 1.82
CA LEU A 129 7.29 -17.69 1.92
C LEU A 129 6.09 -17.16 1.11
N ILE A 130 5.85 -15.87 1.15
CA ILE A 130 4.77 -15.25 0.38
C ILE A 130 5.04 -15.42 -1.12
N ASN A 131 6.25 -15.11 -1.57
CA ASN A 131 6.61 -15.23 -2.98
C ASN A 131 6.59 -16.68 -3.48
N SER A 132 6.89 -17.64 -2.61
CA SER A 132 6.93 -19.07 -2.97
C SER A 132 5.55 -19.73 -2.97
N ASN A 133 4.61 -19.24 -2.15
CA ASN A 133 3.34 -19.92 -1.91
C ASN A 133 2.12 -19.17 -2.44
N THR A 134 2.28 -17.92 -2.90
CA THR A 134 1.17 -17.08 -3.36
C THR A 134 1.52 -16.34 -4.62
N GLU A 135 0.52 -15.73 -5.26
CA GLU A 135 0.70 -14.80 -6.36
C GLU A 135 0.97 -13.36 -5.89
N VAL A 136 0.92 -13.12 -4.59
CA VAL A 136 1.24 -11.82 -4.00
C VAL A 136 2.74 -11.54 -4.17
N LYS A 137 3.07 -10.36 -4.67
CA LYS A 137 4.46 -9.92 -4.76
C LYS A 137 4.88 -9.35 -3.41
N ALA A 138 5.71 -10.07 -2.68
CA ALA A 138 6.27 -9.57 -1.43
C ALA A 138 7.58 -8.83 -1.69
N ILE A 139 7.73 -7.68 -1.05
CA ILE A 139 8.88 -6.78 -1.20
C ILE A 139 9.57 -6.68 0.15
N TRP A 140 10.88 -6.94 0.15
CA TRP A 140 11.64 -6.86 1.38
C TRP A 140 11.90 -5.41 1.77
N ALA A 141 11.28 -4.99 2.86
CA ALA A 141 11.39 -3.63 3.41
C ALA A 141 12.66 -3.50 4.24
N GLN A 142 13.67 -2.91 3.65
CA GLN A 142 14.97 -2.68 4.30
C GLN A 142 15.08 -1.28 4.89
#